data_9e2602146584e50e8b890932d5c4a7b8
#
_entry.id   9e2602146584e50e8b890932d5c4a7b8
#
_cell.length_a   1.000
_cell.length_b   1.000
_cell.length_c   1.000
_cell.angle_alpha   90.00
_cell.angle_beta   90.00
_cell.angle_gamma   90.00
#
_symmetry.space_group_name_H-M   'P 1'
#
loop_
_entity.id
_entity.type
_entity.pdbx_description
1 polymer ?
#
loop_
_entity_poly.entity_id
_entity_poly.type
_entity_poly.pdbx_seq_one_letter_code
_entity_poly.pdbx_strand_id
1 'polypeptide(L)'
;MAALLYASRFEDCPYEIVLVASNRPDAGGLALAAAEGVATFALSHKGFSREEHDAAMDAAIRESGAEWIALAGYMRILTEGFVRGWEGRMVNIHPSLLPKYTGLHTHQRAIDAGDSHGGVSVHLVIPELDEGPILGQIPVAIVPGDTAEALAARVLMAEHQLYSRCLAELVVRESRPEWLLDRVRERAMALPEADEVESHGMPCFGVIKGKKFAYFTSNHHADGRTALLVKISGADEQAMLIEQDAGRYFRPAYFGDGWIGIRLDLGENDWDAIGAWLTRSWRAIAPKKLTSLMDAADQF
;
A
#
# COMPACT_ATOMS: atom_id res chain seq x y z
N MET A 1 14.34 -0.97 13.74
CA MET A 1 14.12 0.47 13.91
C MET A 1 15.32 1.27 13.39
N ALA A 2 16.52 1.17 13.97
CA ALA A 2 17.71 1.95 13.53
C ALA A 2 17.96 1.90 12.01
N ALA A 3 17.87 0.72 11.39
CA ALA A 3 18.06 0.56 9.95
C ALA A 3 17.08 1.40 9.13
N LEU A 4 15.80 1.45 9.52
CA LEU A 4 14.79 2.28 8.86
C LEU A 4 15.08 3.78 9.05
N LEU A 5 15.46 4.17 10.27
CA LEU A 5 15.79 5.55 10.60
C LEU A 5 16.96 6.06 9.77
N TYR A 6 18.06 5.29 9.68
CA TYR A 6 19.22 5.70 8.89
C TYR A 6 18.96 5.62 7.39
N ALA A 7 18.17 4.64 6.93
CA ALA A 7 17.75 4.58 5.53
C ALA A 7 16.94 5.82 5.13
N SER A 8 16.08 6.35 6.01
CA SER A 8 15.29 7.56 5.74
C SER A 8 16.12 8.85 5.60
N ARG A 9 17.42 8.82 5.90
CA ARG A 9 18.33 9.97 5.75
C ARG A 9 18.96 10.06 4.36
N PHE A 10 18.83 9.04 3.52
CA PHE A 10 19.33 9.11 2.15
C PHE A 10 18.41 9.97 1.30
N GLU A 11 19.00 10.77 0.41
CA GLU A 11 18.30 11.72 -0.45
C GLU A 11 17.19 11.08 -1.32
N ASP A 12 17.43 9.84 -1.77
CA ASP A 12 16.49 9.08 -2.62
C ASP A 12 15.48 8.26 -1.82
N CYS A 13 15.47 8.36 -0.48
CA CYS A 13 14.54 7.59 0.33
C CYS A 13 13.13 8.18 0.24
N PRO A 14 12.11 7.37 -0.15
CA PRO A 14 10.76 7.88 -0.36
C PRO A 14 9.93 8.01 0.92
N TYR A 15 10.50 7.78 2.10
CA TYR A 15 9.83 7.90 3.38
C TYR A 15 10.67 8.64 4.41
N GLU A 16 9.99 9.25 5.37
CA GLU A 16 10.54 9.91 6.54
C GLU A 16 10.04 9.23 7.82
N ILE A 17 10.87 9.15 8.85
CA ILE A 17 10.45 8.66 10.17
C ILE A 17 10.00 9.86 11.02
N VAL A 18 8.69 10.03 11.18
CA VAL A 18 8.10 11.15 11.93
C VAL A 18 7.92 10.85 13.42
N LEU A 19 7.81 9.56 13.79
CA LEU A 19 7.64 9.14 15.18
C LEU A 19 8.27 7.77 15.42
N VAL A 20 8.91 7.61 16.56
CA VAL A 20 9.25 6.29 17.14
C VAL A 20 8.42 6.08 18.40
N ALA A 21 7.51 5.11 18.34
CA ALA A 21 6.61 4.78 19.45
C ALA A 21 6.96 3.44 20.09
N SER A 22 6.80 3.31 21.41
CA SER A 22 7.06 2.06 22.13
C SER A 22 6.11 1.86 23.31
N ASN A 23 5.71 0.59 23.53
CA ASN A 23 5.00 0.17 24.74
C ASN A 23 5.96 -0.06 25.94
N ARG A 24 7.26 0.19 25.74
CA ARG A 24 8.31 0.08 26.75
C ARG A 24 9.05 1.42 26.84
N PRO A 25 8.83 2.22 27.90
CA PRO A 25 9.51 3.51 28.08
C PRO A 25 11.05 3.41 28.18
N ASP A 26 11.55 2.23 28.55
CA ASP A 26 12.98 1.91 28.67
C ASP A 26 13.60 1.37 27.35
N ALA A 27 12.85 1.35 26.25
CA ALA A 27 13.36 0.83 25.00
C ALA A 27 14.50 1.71 24.43
N GLY A 28 15.67 1.10 24.15
CA GLY A 28 16.85 1.81 23.64
C GLY A 28 16.61 2.53 22.31
N GLY A 29 15.63 2.08 21.54
CA GLY A 29 15.22 2.74 20.29
C GLY A 29 14.68 4.16 20.49
N LEU A 30 14.04 4.46 21.63
CA LEU A 30 13.55 5.80 21.95
C LEU A 30 14.71 6.78 22.15
N ALA A 31 15.74 6.35 22.90
CA ALA A 31 16.92 7.18 23.14
C ALA A 31 17.68 7.46 21.82
N LEU A 32 17.78 6.47 20.95
CA LEU A 32 18.38 6.65 19.63
C LEU A 32 17.57 7.63 18.79
N ALA A 33 16.27 7.45 18.69
CA ALA A 33 15.39 8.34 17.92
C ALA A 33 15.48 9.79 18.41
N ALA A 34 15.44 10.00 19.72
CA ALA A 34 15.59 11.34 20.32
C ALA A 34 16.95 11.97 20.00
N ALA A 35 18.04 11.19 20.04
CA ALA A 35 19.39 11.66 19.70
C ALA A 35 19.49 12.05 18.21
N GLU A 36 18.71 11.40 17.35
CA GLU A 36 18.63 11.68 15.91
C GLU A 36 17.58 12.75 15.54
N GLY A 37 16.96 13.38 16.55
CA GLY A 37 15.98 14.46 16.35
C GLY A 37 14.60 14.00 15.91
N VAL A 38 14.27 12.70 16.04
CA VAL A 38 12.97 12.15 15.73
C VAL A 38 12.07 12.18 16.97
N ALA A 39 10.81 12.60 16.80
CA ALA A 39 9.84 12.59 17.87
C ALA A 39 9.64 11.17 18.46
N THR A 40 9.41 11.10 19.76
CA THR A 40 9.23 9.83 20.45
C THR A 40 7.95 9.83 21.28
N PHE A 41 7.29 8.68 21.34
CA PHE A 41 6.15 8.43 22.22
C PHE A 41 6.34 7.11 22.97
N ALA A 42 6.12 7.12 24.27
CA ALA A 42 6.25 5.92 25.09
C ALA A 42 5.08 5.81 26.06
N LEU A 43 4.35 4.70 26.00
CA LEU A 43 3.25 4.40 26.90
C LEU A 43 3.37 2.97 27.41
N SER A 44 3.61 2.80 28.72
CA SER A 44 3.60 1.46 29.32
C SER A 44 2.20 0.85 29.20
N HIS A 45 2.15 -0.40 28.75
CA HIS A 45 0.89 -1.14 28.69
C HIS A 45 0.37 -1.59 30.08
N LYS A 46 1.15 -1.39 31.14
CA LYS A 46 0.75 -1.78 32.50
C LYS A 46 -0.38 -0.88 33.01
N GLY A 47 -1.48 -1.50 33.43
CA GLY A 47 -2.65 -0.80 33.96
C GLY A 47 -3.69 -0.40 32.90
N PHE A 48 -3.46 -0.71 31.63
CA PHE A 48 -4.40 -0.51 30.54
C PHE A 48 -4.94 -1.85 30.02
N SER A 49 -6.18 -1.87 29.60
CA SER A 49 -6.66 -2.92 28.69
C SER A 49 -5.89 -2.86 27.36
N ARG A 50 -6.06 -3.88 26.53
CA ARG A 50 -5.41 -3.88 25.20
C ARG A 50 -5.99 -2.77 24.33
N GLU A 51 -7.30 -2.61 24.36
CA GLU A 51 -8.06 -1.62 23.61
C GLU A 51 -7.70 -0.18 24.01
N GLU A 52 -7.62 0.09 25.30
CA GLU A 52 -7.24 1.42 25.81
C GLU A 52 -5.81 1.80 25.44
N HIS A 53 -4.88 0.85 25.57
CA HIS A 53 -3.49 1.09 25.19
C HIS A 53 -3.35 1.32 23.67
N ASP A 54 -3.98 0.48 22.86
CA ASP A 54 -3.91 0.59 21.39
C ASP A 54 -4.57 1.90 20.91
N ALA A 55 -5.68 2.31 21.53
CA ALA A 55 -6.31 3.60 21.23
C ALA A 55 -5.39 4.80 21.53
N ALA A 56 -4.67 4.76 22.66
CA ALA A 56 -3.73 5.81 23.02
C ALA A 56 -2.50 5.84 22.07
N MET A 57 -2.00 4.66 21.66
CA MET A 57 -0.93 4.54 20.68
C MET A 57 -1.40 5.08 19.31
N ASP A 58 -2.59 4.70 18.85
CA ASP A 58 -3.18 5.15 17.60
C ASP A 58 -3.33 6.68 17.54
N ALA A 59 -3.83 7.28 18.64
CA ALA A 59 -3.97 8.72 18.74
C ALA A 59 -2.62 9.44 18.56
N ALA A 60 -1.58 8.99 19.25
CA ALA A 60 -0.24 9.58 19.14
C ALA A 60 0.37 9.39 17.74
N ILE A 61 0.17 8.24 17.12
CA ILE A 61 0.64 7.95 15.76
C ILE A 61 -0.06 8.88 14.75
N ARG A 62 -1.39 9.03 14.84
CA ARG A 62 -2.14 9.92 13.93
C ARG A 62 -1.79 11.40 14.15
N GLU A 63 -1.60 11.82 15.40
CA GLU A 63 -1.18 13.20 15.74
C GLU A 63 0.20 13.55 15.15
N SER A 64 1.08 12.55 15.00
CA SER A 64 2.39 12.75 14.38
C SER A 64 2.32 12.96 12.85
N GLY A 65 1.17 12.75 12.22
CA GLY A 65 1.02 12.79 10.77
C GLY A 65 1.54 11.55 10.05
N ALA A 66 1.80 10.45 10.77
CA ALA A 66 2.25 9.21 10.16
C ALA A 66 1.17 8.61 9.25
N GLU A 67 1.56 8.20 8.04
CA GLU A 67 0.69 7.55 7.06
C GLU A 67 0.89 6.02 7.04
N TRP A 68 2.01 5.54 7.58
CA TRP A 68 2.43 4.13 7.61
C TRP A 68 2.93 3.74 8.98
N ILE A 69 2.78 2.48 9.34
CA ILE A 69 3.37 1.88 10.55
C ILE A 69 4.34 0.78 10.18
N ALA A 70 5.58 0.86 10.65
CA ALA A 70 6.58 -0.17 10.54
C ALA A 70 6.87 -0.79 11.90
N LEU A 71 6.40 -2.02 12.15
CA LEU A 71 6.65 -2.75 13.39
C LEU A 71 8.09 -3.30 13.39
N ALA A 72 8.85 -2.94 14.40
CA ALA A 72 10.27 -3.32 14.55
C ALA A 72 10.50 -3.90 15.94
N GLY A 73 10.29 -5.21 16.10
CA GLY A 73 10.41 -5.88 17.39
C GLY A 73 9.31 -5.50 18.39
N TYR A 74 8.15 -5.16 17.90
CA TYR A 74 6.97 -4.93 18.73
C TYR A 74 6.33 -6.27 19.11
N MET A 75 6.47 -6.65 20.39
CA MET A 75 6.15 -8.00 20.86
C MET A 75 4.76 -8.12 21.52
N ARG A 76 3.90 -7.15 21.30
CA ARG A 76 2.52 -7.18 21.79
C ARG A 76 1.56 -7.41 20.64
N ILE A 77 0.57 -8.29 20.85
CA ILE A 77 -0.51 -8.51 19.88
C ILE A 77 -1.42 -7.28 19.89
N LEU A 78 -1.57 -6.65 18.74
CA LEU A 78 -2.47 -5.53 18.50
C LEU A 78 -3.92 -6.00 18.45
N THR A 79 -4.86 -5.10 18.77
CA THR A 79 -6.29 -5.39 18.61
C THR A 79 -6.66 -5.41 17.12
N GLU A 80 -7.69 -6.17 16.79
CA GLU A 80 -8.24 -6.23 15.43
C GLU A 80 -8.66 -4.83 14.95
N GLY A 81 -9.26 -4.01 15.83
CA GLY A 81 -9.68 -2.64 15.51
C GLY A 81 -8.50 -1.75 15.13
N PHE A 82 -7.36 -1.85 15.86
CA PHE A 82 -6.15 -1.13 15.52
C PHE A 82 -5.60 -1.56 14.15
N VAL A 83 -5.49 -2.88 13.92
CA VAL A 83 -4.97 -3.43 12.66
C VAL A 83 -5.83 -3.02 11.47
N ARG A 84 -7.16 -3.13 11.59
CA ARG A 84 -8.09 -2.69 10.53
C ARG A 84 -8.02 -1.18 10.25
N GLY A 85 -7.75 -0.37 11.27
CA GLY A 85 -7.57 1.08 11.10
C GLY A 85 -6.34 1.47 10.28
N TRP A 86 -5.41 0.52 10.09
CA TRP A 86 -4.17 0.67 9.32
C TRP A 86 -4.03 -0.40 8.22
N GLU A 87 -5.13 -0.95 7.76
CA GLU A 87 -5.13 -1.99 6.73
C GLU A 87 -4.40 -1.52 5.47
N GLY A 88 -3.48 -2.36 4.99
CA GLY A 88 -2.62 -2.06 3.85
C GLY A 88 -1.47 -1.09 4.13
N ARG A 89 -1.44 -0.43 5.29
CA ARG A 89 -0.44 0.59 5.68
C ARG A 89 0.38 0.21 6.92
N MET A 90 0.32 -1.03 7.34
CA MET A 90 1.11 -1.55 8.45
C MET A 90 1.96 -2.72 7.98
N VAL A 91 3.25 -2.66 8.26
CA VAL A 91 4.22 -3.72 7.90
C VAL A 91 4.91 -4.26 9.14
N ASN A 92 5.26 -5.53 9.08
CA ASN A 92 6.06 -6.19 10.10
C ASN A 92 7.25 -6.90 9.47
N ILE A 93 8.33 -7.01 10.24
CA ILE A 93 9.47 -7.86 9.92
C ILE A 93 9.47 -9.06 10.87
N HIS A 94 9.52 -10.26 10.31
CA HIS A 94 9.44 -11.51 11.05
C HIS A 94 10.68 -12.37 10.75
N PRO A 95 11.39 -12.87 11.78
CA PRO A 95 12.67 -13.55 11.61
C PRO A 95 12.52 -15.02 11.24
N SER A 96 11.73 -15.33 10.21
CA SER A 96 11.60 -16.63 9.57
C SER A 96 11.22 -16.50 8.10
N LEU A 97 11.28 -17.59 7.35
CA LEU A 97 10.74 -17.71 5.99
C LEU A 97 9.26 -18.11 6.07
N LEU A 98 8.38 -17.13 6.26
CA LEU A 98 6.93 -17.37 6.31
C LEU A 98 6.45 -18.15 5.06
N PRO A 99 5.46 -19.05 5.20
CA PRO A 99 4.62 -19.32 6.38
C PRO A 99 5.25 -20.22 7.44
N LYS A 100 6.52 -20.61 7.33
CA LYS A 100 7.19 -21.42 8.35
C LYS A 100 7.47 -20.56 9.60
N TYR A 101 7.26 -21.17 10.77
CA TYR A 101 7.67 -20.63 12.07
C TYR A 101 7.08 -19.26 12.39
N THR A 102 5.76 -19.11 12.28
CA THR A 102 5.03 -17.97 12.86
C THR A 102 5.25 -17.88 14.38
N GLY A 103 5.15 -16.69 14.97
CA GLY A 103 5.32 -16.45 16.40
C GLY A 103 6.77 -16.49 16.88
N LEU A 104 7.03 -17.06 18.04
CA LEU A 104 8.31 -16.97 18.76
C LEU A 104 9.28 -18.12 18.46
N HIS A 105 10.56 -17.92 18.85
CA HIS A 105 11.66 -18.90 18.79
C HIS A 105 11.94 -19.45 17.38
N THR A 106 11.77 -18.65 16.36
CA THR A 106 11.86 -19.03 14.95
C THR A 106 13.19 -19.67 14.57
N HIS A 107 14.31 -19.09 15.02
CA HIS A 107 15.66 -19.59 14.74
C HIS A 107 15.89 -20.98 15.33
N GLN A 108 15.53 -21.16 16.60
CA GLN A 108 15.69 -22.48 17.24
C GLN A 108 14.82 -23.53 16.57
N ARG A 109 13.57 -23.18 16.25
CA ARG A 109 12.64 -24.09 15.57
C ARG A 109 13.13 -24.51 14.18
N ALA A 110 13.77 -23.62 13.44
CA ALA A 110 14.36 -23.93 12.14
C ALA A 110 15.57 -24.87 12.28
N ILE A 111 16.42 -24.66 13.29
CA ILE A 111 17.58 -25.52 13.59
C ILE A 111 17.10 -26.90 14.04
N ASP A 112 16.15 -26.98 14.95
CA ASP A 112 15.59 -28.24 15.49
C ASP A 112 14.90 -29.08 14.40
N ALA A 113 14.28 -28.41 13.42
CA ALA A 113 13.67 -29.05 12.26
C ALA A 113 14.68 -29.56 11.23
N GLY A 114 15.96 -29.22 11.36
CA GLY A 114 17.01 -29.57 10.41
C GLY A 114 16.87 -28.87 9.06
N ASP A 115 16.23 -27.70 9.03
CA ASP A 115 16.13 -26.90 7.81
C ASP A 115 17.52 -26.45 7.33
N SER A 116 17.71 -26.37 6.03
CA SER A 116 18.96 -25.86 5.43
C SER A 116 19.08 -24.33 5.52
N HIS A 117 17.94 -23.65 5.67
CA HIS A 117 17.85 -22.19 5.74
C HIS A 117 16.85 -21.74 6.79
N GLY A 118 17.23 -20.75 7.59
CA GLY A 118 16.36 -19.80 8.24
C GLY A 118 16.14 -18.58 7.33
N GLY A 119 15.80 -17.44 7.91
CA GLY A 119 15.69 -16.21 7.14
C GLY A 119 14.76 -15.19 7.76
N VAL A 120 14.34 -14.25 6.94
CA VAL A 120 13.50 -13.13 7.33
C VAL A 120 12.41 -12.91 6.29
N SER A 121 11.23 -12.48 6.74
CA SER A 121 10.12 -12.04 5.90
C SER A 121 9.67 -10.65 6.32
N VAL A 122 9.36 -9.81 5.35
CA VAL A 122 8.61 -8.57 5.54
C VAL A 122 7.23 -8.81 4.95
N HIS A 123 6.18 -8.50 5.72
CA HIS A 123 4.80 -8.73 5.31
C HIS A 123 3.88 -7.60 5.76
N LEU A 124 2.74 -7.43 5.09
CA LEU A 124 1.66 -6.59 5.58
C LEU A 124 1.06 -7.21 6.84
N VAL A 125 0.63 -6.38 7.78
CA VAL A 125 -0.03 -6.84 8.99
C VAL A 125 -1.53 -6.93 8.74
N ILE A 126 -2.10 -8.08 9.07
CA ILE A 126 -3.54 -8.36 9.10
C ILE A 126 -3.90 -8.88 10.50
N PRO A 127 -5.19 -9.02 10.85
CA PRO A 127 -5.58 -9.52 12.17
C PRO A 127 -5.00 -10.90 12.52
N GLU A 128 -4.79 -11.75 11.52
CA GLU A 128 -4.18 -13.07 11.68
C GLU A 128 -2.65 -12.95 11.82
N LEU A 129 -2.12 -13.51 12.91
CA LEU A 129 -0.71 -13.34 13.28
C LEU A 129 0.24 -13.94 12.24
N ASP A 130 1.11 -13.11 11.67
CA ASP A 130 2.15 -13.45 10.71
C ASP A 130 1.63 -14.09 9.40
N GLU A 131 0.33 -13.94 9.06
CA GLU A 131 -0.32 -14.52 7.88
C GLU A 131 -0.57 -13.51 6.73
N GLY A 132 -0.22 -12.25 6.93
CA GLY A 132 -0.42 -11.22 5.92
C GLY A 132 0.44 -11.39 4.66
N PRO A 133 0.08 -10.71 3.57
CA PRO A 133 0.79 -10.76 2.30
C PRO A 133 2.28 -10.47 2.45
N ILE A 134 3.13 -11.36 1.91
CA ILE A 134 4.58 -11.25 1.96
C ILE A 134 5.05 -10.22 0.92
N LEU A 135 5.82 -9.23 1.36
CA LEU A 135 6.42 -8.19 0.53
C LEU A 135 7.83 -8.57 0.07
N GLY A 136 8.54 -9.35 0.86
CA GLY A 136 9.87 -9.83 0.52
C GLY A 136 10.41 -10.81 1.53
N GLN A 137 11.38 -11.63 1.09
CA GLN A 137 12.07 -12.61 1.94
C GLN A 137 13.55 -12.68 1.56
N ILE A 138 14.39 -12.96 2.56
CA ILE A 138 15.80 -13.32 2.34
C ILE A 138 16.09 -14.62 3.10
N PRO A 139 16.46 -15.71 2.39
CA PRO A 139 16.93 -16.93 3.02
C PRO A 139 18.36 -16.74 3.55
N VAL A 140 18.62 -17.31 4.74
CA VAL A 140 19.92 -17.30 5.41
C VAL A 140 20.30 -18.73 5.75
N ALA A 141 21.45 -19.20 5.26
CA ALA A 141 21.89 -20.58 5.47
C ALA A 141 22.06 -20.90 6.97
N ILE A 142 21.61 -22.09 7.38
CA ILE A 142 21.91 -22.70 8.67
C ILE A 142 23.12 -23.60 8.45
N VAL A 143 24.20 -23.32 9.17
CA VAL A 143 25.42 -24.10 9.05
C VAL A 143 25.55 -25.12 10.20
N PRO A 144 26.23 -26.27 10.00
CA PRO A 144 26.40 -27.24 11.04
C PRO A 144 27.02 -26.64 12.32
N GLY A 145 26.38 -26.87 13.46
CA GLY A 145 26.82 -26.34 14.75
C GLY A 145 26.30 -24.95 15.10
N ASP A 146 25.40 -24.38 14.27
CA ASP A 146 24.76 -23.11 14.61
C ASP A 146 23.96 -23.19 15.91
N THR A 147 24.05 -22.11 16.67
CA THR A 147 23.09 -21.81 17.74
C THR A 147 22.03 -20.83 17.23
N ALA A 148 20.92 -20.71 17.96
CA ALA A 148 19.88 -19.74 17.63
C ALA A 148 20.43 -18.30 17.58
N GLU A 149 21.36 -17.95 18.47
CA GLU A 149 22.00 -16.64 18.53
C GLU A 149 22.92 -16.39 17.32
N ALA A 150 23.68 -17.42 16.88
CA ALA A 150 24.55 -17.29 15.72
C ALA A 150 23.73 -17.10 14.43
N LEU A 151 22.64 -17.86 14.28
CA LEU A 151 21.71 -17.68 13.17
C LEU A 151 21.02 -16.32 13.23
N ALA A 152 20.53 -15.89 14.42
CA ALA A 152 19.91 -14.60 14.61
C ALA A 152 20.81 -13.44 14.21
N ALA A 153 22.10 -13.48 14.56
CA ALA A 153 23.06 -12.45 14.18
C ALA A 153 23.22 -12.34 12.65
N ARG A 154 23.19 -13.45 11.91
CA ARG A 154 23.24 -13.43 10.45
C ARG A 154 21.90 -12.96 9.84
N VAL A 155 20.77 -13.41 10.40
CA VAL A 155 19.43 -12.99 9.95
C VAL A 155 19.23 -11.48 10.17
N LEU A 156 19.73 -10.91 11.27
CA LEU A 156 19.64 -9.48 11.55
C LEU A 156 20.26 -8.61 10.44
N MET A 157 21.35 -9.06 9.83
CA MET A 157 21.97 -8.34 8.69
C MET A 157 21.03 -8.33 7.47
N ALA A 158 20.35 -9.44 7.21
CA ALA A 158 19.36 -9.54 6.14
C ALA A 158 18.11 -8.70 6.45
N GLU A 159 17.67 -8.67 7.72
CA GLU A 159 16.55 -7.84 8.18
C GLU A 159 16.78 -6.36 7.88
N HIS A 160 17.98 -5.85 8.20
CA HIS A 160 18.32 -4.44 7.98
C HIS A 160 18.24 -4.04 6.51
N GLN A 161 18.64 -4.92 5.59
CA GLN A 161 18.59 -4.67 4.16
C GLN A 161 17.18 -4.82 3.60
N LEU A 162 16.48 -5.89 3.99
CA LEU A 162 15.16 -6.21 3.45
C LEU A 162 14.12 -5.18 3.87
N TYR A 163 14.12 -4.80 5.16
CA TYR A 163 13.05 -3.99 5.71
C TYR A 163 12.98 -2.60 5.07
N SER A 164 14.12 -1.89 5.00
CA SER A 164 14.17 -0.57 4.39
C SER A 164 13.78 -0.59 2.91
N ARG A 165 14.22 -1.62 2.17
CA ARG A 165 13.85 -1.81 0.77
C ARG A 165 12.35 -2.06 0.59
N CYS A 166 11.78 -3.01 1.34
CA CYS A 166 10.35 -3.33 1.24
C CYS A 166 9.48 -2.13 1.63
N LEU A 167 9.86 -1.37 2.68
CA LEU A 167 9.11 -0.17 3.06
C LEU A 167 9.20 0.90 1.97
N ALA A 168 10.38 1.16 1.41
CA ALA A 168 10.56 2.11 0.32
C ALA A 168 9.73 1.73 -0.92
N GLU A 169 9.73 0.46 -1.29
CA GLU A 169 8.92 -0.04 -2.41
C GLU A 169 7.41 0.07 -2.13
N LEU A 170 7.00 -0.15 -0.89
CA LEU A 170 5.60 -0.13 -0.48
C LEU A 170 5.02 1.29 -0.49
N VAL A 171 5.72 2.26 0.09
CA VAL A 171 5.22 3.64 0.21
C VAL A 171 5.07 4.35 -1.14
N VAL A 172 5.87 3.94 -2.15
CA VAL A 172 5.72 4.47 -3.52
C VAL A 172 4.80 3.61 -4.40
N ARG A 173 4.34 2.46 -3.90
CA ARG A 173 3.55 1.52 -4.69
C ARG A 173 2.30 2.17 -5.26
N GLU A 174 1.61 2.94 -4.44
CA GLU A 174 0.33 3.58 -4.82
C GLU A 174 0.48 4.71 -5.85
N SER A 175 1.71 5.23 -6.04
CA SER A 175 2.01 6.19 -7.10
C SER A 175 2.57 5.57 -8.38
N ARG A 176 2.90 4.25 -8.37
CA ARG A 176 3.44 3.57 -9.55
C ARG A 176 2.37 3.38 -10.63
N PRO A 177 2.66 3.74 -11.88
CA PRO A 177 1.70 3.61 -12.98
C PRO A 177 1.12 2.20 -13.13
N GLU A 178 1.94 1.18 -12.94
CA GLU A 178 1.54 -0.22 -13.06
C GLU A 178 0.49 -0.59 -12.00
N TRP A 179 0.70 -0.18 -10.76
CA TRP A 179 -0.24 -0.42 -9.68
C TRP A 179 -1.54 0.35 -9.87
N LEU A 180 -1.45 1.62 -10.30
CA LEU A 180 -2.62 2.45 -10.62
C LEU A 180 -3.44 1.85 -11.77
N LEU A 181 -2.75 1.33 -12.80
CA LEU A 181 -3.40 0.62 -13.91
C LEU A 181 -4.13 -0.63 -13.43
N ASP A 182 -3.51 -1.44 -12.58
CA ASP A 182 -4.14 -2.66 -12.05
C ASP A 182 -5.40 -2.34 -11.25
N ARG A 183 -5.41 -1.26 -10.48
CA ARG A 183 -6.60 -0.78 -9.75
C ARG A 183 -7.72 -0.28 -10.66
N VAL A 184 -7.35 0.42 -11.73
CA VAL A 184 -8.30 0.83 -12.78
C VAL A 184 -8.85 -0.41 -13.50
N ARG A 185 -7.97 -1.36 -13.87
CA ARG A 185 -8.32 -2.61 -14.56
C ARG A 185 -9.33 -3.43 -13.77
N GLU A 186 -9.08 -3.64 -12.47
CA GLU A 186 -9.98 -4.36 -11.57
C GLU A 186 -11.41 -3.83 -11.65
N ARG A 187 -11.58 -2.50 -11.60
CA ARG A 187 -12.89 -1.84 -11.65
C ARG A 187 -13.51 -1.79 -13.04
N ALA A 188 -12.71 -1.52 -14.04
CA ALA A 188 -13.18 -1.46 -15.43
C ALA A 188 -13.66 -2.83 -15.93
N MET A 189 -12.90 -3.89 -15.61
CA MET A 189 -13.22 -5.27 -16.03
C MET A 189 -14.36 -5.90 -15.20
N ALA A 190 -14.75 -5.32 -14.08
CA ALA A 190 -15.96 -5.71 -13.34
C ALA A 190 -17.25 -5.25 -14.04
N LEU A 191 -17.18 -4.33 -15.01
CA LEU A 191 -18.33 -3.85 -15.77
C LEU A 191 -18.76 -4.87 -16.84
N PRO A 192 -20.09 -5.02 -17.09
CA PRO A 192 -20.60 -6.04 -18.02
C PRO A 192 -20.00 -5.92 -19.43
N GLU A 193 -19.55 -7.04 -19.96
CA GLU A 193 -18.93 -7.14 -21.29
C GLU A 193 -17.77 -6.17 -21.53
N ALA A 194 -17.08 -5.75 -20.46
CA ALA A 194 -15.88 -4.93 -20.60
C ALA A 194 -14.72 -5.74 -21.22
N ASP A 195 -13.96 -5.09 -22.08
CA ASP A 195 -12.70 -5.60 -22.62
C ASP A 195 -11.57 -4.59 -22.44
N GLU A 196 -10.34 -5.08 -22.32
CA GLU A 196 -9.13 -4.27 -22.34
C GLU A 196 -8.38 -4.53 -23.64
N VAL A 197 -7.98 -3.47 -24.32
CA VAL A 197 -7.09 -3.53 -25.49
C VAL A 197 -6.08 -2.39 -25.43
N GLU A 198 -5.02 -2.49 -26.18
CA GLU A 198 -4.07 -1.40 -26.38
C GLU A 198 -4.50 -0.52 -27.57
N SER A 199 -4.46 0.80 -27.38
CA SER A 199 -4.72 1.77 -28.45
C SER A 199 -3.76 2.95 -28.31
N HIS A 200 -2.98 3.22 -29.35
CA HIS A 200 -1.98 4.29 -29.38
C HIS A 200 -0.97 4.21 -28.24
N GLY A 201 -0.55 3.00 -27.86
CA GLY A 201 0.37 2.77 -26.76
C GLY A 201 -0.24 2.97 -25.36
N MET A 202 -1.56 3.03 -25.25
CA MET A 202 -2.28 3.20 -23.98
C MET A 202 -3.23 2.01 -23.74
N PRO A 203 -3.28 1.47 -22.51
CA PRO A 203 -4.37 0.58 -22.11
C PRO A 203 -5.70 1.31 -22.22
N CYS A 204 -6.68 0.70 -22.86
CA CYS A 204 -8.00 1.26 -22.96
C CYS A 204 -9.09 0.20 -22.76
N PHE A 205 -10.19 0.65 -22.19
CA PHE A 205 -11.31 -0.19 -21.79
C PHE A 205 -12.53 0.13 -22.64
N GLY A 206 -13.17 -0.92 -23.13
CA GLY A 206 -14.33 -0.83 -24.02
C GLY A 206 -15.38 -1.87 -23.68
N VAL A 207 -16.48 -1.83 -24.40
CA VAL A 207 -17.44 -2.93 -24.46
C VAL A 207 -17.05 -3.80 -25.65
N ILE A 208 -17.05 -5.13 -25.50
CA ILE A 208 -16.58 -6.08 -26.53
C ILE A 208 -17.08 -5.69 -27.93
N LYS A 209 -16.13 -5.47 -28.87
CA LYS A 209 -16.35 -4.97 -30.23
C LYS A 209 -17.02 -3.59 -30.31
N GLY A 210 -17.05 -2.84 -29.19
CA GLY A 210 -17.70 -1.53 -29.11
C GLY A 210 -16.76 -0.35 -29.02
N LYS A 211 -17.33 0.79 -28.62
CA LYS A 211 -16.60 2.03 -28.37
C LYS A 211 -15.84 1.93 -27.04
N LYS A 212 -14.78 2.73 -26.91
CA LYS A 212 -14.00 2.82 -25.67
C LYS A 212 -14.66 3.79 -24.69
N PHE A 213 -14.69 3.39 -23.41
CA PHE A 213 -15.22 4.23 -22.33
C PHE A 213 -14.14 4.82 -21.44
N ALA A 214 -12.94 4.20 -21.38
CA ALA A 214 -11.85 4.74 -20.60
C ALA A 214 -10.49 4.45 -21.26
N TYR A 215 -9.50 5.30 -20.95
CA TYR A 215 -8.10 5.10 -21.28
C TYR A 215 -7.27 5.35 -20.03
N PHE A 216 -6.22 4.57 -19.86
CA PHE A 216 -5.20 4.85 -18.84
C PHE A 216 -3.97 5.42 -19.54
N THR A 217 -3.43 6.50 -18.95
CA THR A 217 -2.22 7.15 -19.50
C THR A 217 -1.17 7.29 -18.42
N SER A 218 0.09 7.13 -18.80
CA SER A 218 1.23 7.44 -17.93
C SER A 218 2.30 8.13 -18.75
N ASN A 219 2.65 9.34 -18.36
CA ASN A 219 3.62 10.20 -19.04
C ASN A 219 3.40 10.27 -20.56
N HIS A 220 2.14 10.27 -20.99
CA HIS A 220 1.78 10.30 -22.39
C HIS A 220 2.17 11.67 -22.99
N HIS A 221 2.92 11.65 -24.11
CA HIS A 221 3.53 12.85 -24.68
C HIS A 221 4.45 13.64 -23.72
N ALA A 222 5.09 12.95 -22.77
CA ALA A 222 5.99 13.54 -21.78
C ALA A 222 5.31 14.62 -20.89
N ASP A 223 4.01 14.46 -20.61
CA ASP A 223 3.23 15.39 -19.78
C ASP A 223 3.44 15.19 -18.27
N GLY A 224 4.18 14.15 -17.87
CA GLY A 224 4.52 13.83 -16.48
C GLY A 224 3.33 13.40 -15.64
N ARG A 225 2.18 13.01 -16.24
CA ARG A 225 0.95 12.65 -15.54
C ARG A 225 0.66 11.16 -15.65
N THR A 226 0.15 10.59 -14.56
CA THR A 226 -0.56 9.30 -14.62
C THR A 226 -2.04 9.55 -14.37
N ALA A 227 -2.89 9.16 -15.32
CA ALA A 227 -4.29 9.58 -15.32
C ALA A 227 -5.23 8.54 -15.94
N LEU A 228 -6.48 8.62 -15.52
CA LEU A 228 -7.63 7.96 -16.12
C LEU A 228 -8.39 8.98 -16.98
N LEU A 229 -8.62 8.64 -18.25
CA LEU A 229 -9.45 9.44 -19.14
C LEU A 229 -10.83 8.78 -19.25
N VAL A 230 -11.89 9.52 -18.99
CA VAL A 230 -13.28 9.04 -18.99
C VAL A 230 -14.20 9.97 -19.77
N LYS A 231 -15.36 9.45 -20.19
CA LYS A 231 -16.36 10.23 -20.90
C LYS A 231 -17.20 11.08 -19.95
N ILE A 232 -17.49 12.28 -20.42
CA ILE A 232 -18.36 13.25 -19.78
C ILE A 232 -19.41 13.79 -20.77
N SER A 233 -20.33 14.64 -20.31
CA SER A 233 -21.44 15.15 -21.12
C SER A 233 -21.03 16.14 -22.21
N GLY A 234 -19.89 16.83 -22.03
CA GLY A 234 -19.40 17.81 -23.00
C GLY A 234 -18.57 18.94 -22.38
N ALA A 235 -18.40 20.03 -23.15
CA ALA A 235 -17.52 21.14 -22.82
C ALA A 235 -17.86 21.86 -21.50
N ASP A 236 -19.15 22.04 -21.22
CA ASP A 236 -19.59 22.74 -20.00
C ASP A 236 -19.22 21.96 -18.74
N GLU A 237 -19.42 20.64 -18.76
CA GLU A 237 -19.00 19.77 -17.64
C GLU A 237 -17.48 19.71 -17.51
N GLN A 238 -16.75 19.66 -18.64
CA GLN A 238 -15.29 19.69 -18.63
C GLN A 238 -14.77 20.97 -17.98
N ALA A 239 -15.33 22.13 -18.34
CA ALA A 239 -14.95 23.41 -17.78
C ALA A 239 -15.25 23.48 -16.27
N MET A 240 -16.44 23.03 -15.85
CA MET A 240 -16.84 23.01 -14.45
C MET A 240 -15.91 22.14 -13.59
N LEU A 241 -15.55 20.93 -14.05
CA LEU A 241 -14.66 20.04 -13.31
C LEU A 241 -13.25 20.61 -13.17
N ILE A 242 -12.73 21.22 -14.23
CA ILE A 242 -11.41 21.86 -14.20
C ILE A 242 -11.41 23.10 -13.29
N GLU A 243 -12.48 23.88 -13.28
CA GLU A 243 -12.64 25.03 -12.38
C GLU A 243 -12.73 24.58 -10.91
N GLN A 244 -13.41 23.47 -10.65
CA GLN A 244 -13.53 22.89 -9.31
C GLN A 244 -12.19 22.42 -8.75
N ASP A 245 -11.37 21.72 -9.53
CA ASP A 245 -10.04 21.23 -9.13
C ASP A 245 -9.11 21.08 -10.36
N ALA A 246 -8.42 22.15 -10.74
CA ALA A 246 -7.46 22.14 -11.84
C ALA A 246 -6.19 21.31 -11.56
N GLY A 247 -5.94 20.93 -10.31
CA GLY A 247 -4.86 19.99 -9.97
C GLY A 247 -5.22 18.56 -10.37
N ARG A 248 -6.46 18.17 -10.15
CA ARG A 248 -6.96 16.80 -10.36
C ARG A 248 -7.52 16.58 -11.76
N TYR A 249 -8.29 17.54 -12.29
CA TYR A 249 -8.96 17.42 -13.59
C TYR A 249 -8.26 18.22 -14.67
N PHE A 250 -8.18 17.65 -15.87
CA PHE A 250 -7.56 18.35 -17.00
C PHE A 250 -8.20 17.94 -18.34
N ARG A 251 -8.04 18.80 -19.35
CA ARG A 251 -8.43 18.51 -20.72
C ARG A 251 -7.36 17.60 -21.35
N PRO A 252 -7.68 16.33 -21.70
CA PRO A 252 -6.71 15.46 -22.31
C PRO A 252 -6.41 15.88 -23.75
N ALA A 253 -5.13 15.85 -24.12
CA ALA A 253 -4.71 16.16 -25.48
C ALA A 253 -5.29 15.13 -26.47
N TYR A 254 -5.67 15.59 -27.66
CA TYR A 254 -6.24 14.78 -28.73
C TYR A 254 -7.60 14.14 -28.46
N PHE A 255 -8.20 14.39 -27.29
CA PHE A 255 -9.56 14.00 -26.95
C PHE A 255 -10.48 15.21 -27.04
N GLY A 256 -11.69 15.03 -27.59
CA GLY A 256 -12.67 16.12 -27.69
C GLY A 256 -13.31 16.48 -26.34
N ASP A 257 -14.21 17.45 -26.37
CA ASP A 257 -14.87 18.01 -25.17
C ASP A 257 -15.73 17.00 -24.38
N GLY A 258 -15.98 15.82 -24.95
CA GLY A 258 -16.66 14.72 -24.27
C GLY A 258 -15.76 13.84 -23.39
N TRP A 259 -14.55 14.29 -23.05
CA TRP A 259 -13.59 13.55 -22.21
C TRP A 259 -12.97 14.45 -21.15
N ILE A 260 -12.66 13.85 -19.99
CA ILE A 260 -11.91 14.47 -18.90
C ILE A 260 -10.76 13.55 -18.48
N GLY A 261 -9.61 14.12 -18.18
CA GLY A 261 -8.51 13.44 -17.52
C GLY A 261 -8.62 13.63 -16.01
N ILE A 262 -8.48 12.53 -15.27
CA ILE A 262 -8.47 12.49 -13.81
C ILE A 262 -7.08 12.00 -13.38
N ARG A 263 -6.32 12.86 -12.74
CA ARG A 263 -4.99 12.51 -12.25
C ARG A 263 -5.07 11.48 -11.12
N LEU A 264 -4.25 10.45 -11.22
CA LEU A 264 -4.14 9.37 -10.24
C LEU A 264 -2.83 9.43 -9.44
N ASP A 265 -1.91 10.30 -9.83
CA ASP A 265 -0.55 10.46 -9.28
C ASP A 265 -0.43 11.56 -8.22
N LEU A 266 -1.55 12.03 -7.66
CA LEU A 266 -1.58 13.12 -6.68
C LEU A 266 -1.64 12.66 -5.21
N GLY A 267 -1.27 11.41 -4.93
CA GLY A 267 -1.38 10.81 -3.60
C GLY A 267 -2.59 9.89 -3.48
N GLU A 268 -3.33 9.99 -2.37
CA GLU A 268 -4.43 9.06 -2.08
C GLU A 268 -5.60 9.23 -3.08
N ASN A 269 -6.02 8.11 -3.68
CA ASN A 269 -7.13 8.07 -4.61
C ASN A 269 -8.39 7.51 -3.94
N ASP A 270 -9.51 8.20 -4.11
CA ASP A 270 -10.83 7.67 -3.80
C ASP A 270 -11.24 6.66 -4.90
N TRP A 271 -11.00 5.38 -4.62
CA TRP A 271 -11.25 4.31 -5.58
C TRP A 271 -12.73 4.03 -5.82
N ASP A 272 -13.61 4.40 -4.91
CA ASP A 272 -15.06 4.30 -5.11
C ASP A 272 -15.52 5.40 -6.07
N ALA A 273 -15.04 6.62 -5.92
CA ALA A 273 -15.27 7.69 -6.88
C ALA A 273 -14.70 7.36 -8.27
N ILE A 274 -13.51 6.75 -8.36
CA ILE A 274 -12.93 6.27 -9.64
C ILE A 274 -13.82 5.19 -10.26
N GLY A 275 -14.33 4.24 -9.47
CA GLY A 275 -15.30 3.23 -9.91
C GLY A 275 -16.59 3.85 -10.45
N ALA A 276 -17.11 4.87 -9.77
CA ALA A 276 -18.30 5.61 -10.24
C ALA A 276 -18.04 6.34 -11.58
N TRP A 277 -16.86 6.94 -11.77
CA TRP A 277 -16.45 7.54 -13.04
C TRP A 277 -16.38 6.52 -14.18
N LEU A 278 -15.81 5.35 -13.94
CA LEU A 278 -15.75 4.26 -14.91
C LEU A 278 -17.14 3.76 -15.27
N THR A 279 -17.99 3.52 -14.29
CA THR A 279 -19.39 3.09 -14.48
C THR A 279 -20.18 4.10 -15.29
N ARG A 280 -20.09 5.38 -14.95
CA ARG A 280 -20.74 6.47 -15.69
C ARG A 280 -20.27 6.52 -17.15
N SER A 281 -18.96 6.45 -17.36
CA SER A 281 -18.37 6.47 -18.68
C SER A 281 -18.76 5.25 -19.52
N TRP A 282 -18.83 4.06 -18.90
CA TRP A 282 -19.31 2.85 -19.53
C TRP A 282 -20.80 2.98 -19.92
N ARG A 283 -21.65 3.48 -19.04
CA ARG A 283 -23.08 3.72 -19.31
C ARG A 283 -23.32 4.64 -20.51
N ALA A 284 -22.43 5.59 -20.77
CA ALA A 284 -22.51 6.51 -21.90
C ALA A 284 -22.36 5.84 -23.26
N ILE A 285 -21.77 4.62 -23.31
CA ILE A 285 -21.51 3.90 -24.57
C ILE A 285 -22.10 2.49 -24.63
N ALA A 286 -22.46 1.91 -23.50
CA ALA A 286 -22.94 0.54 -23.41
C ALA A 286 -24.30 0.39 -24.11
N PRO A 287 -24.56 -0.77 -24.75
CA PRO A 287 -25.87 -1.09 -25.28
C PRO A 287 -26.97 -1.03 -24.20
N LYS A 288 -28.15 -0.52 -24.55
CA LYS A 288 -29.30 -0.41 -23.62
C LYS A 288 -29.64 -1.70 -22.90
N LYS A 289 -29.44 -2.86 -23.54
CA LYS A 289 -29.66 -4.17 -22.92
C LYS A 289 -28.74 -4.38 -21.69
N LEU A 290 -27.48 -3.97 -21.78
CA LEU A 290 -26.52 -4.14 -20.68
C LEU A 290 -26.78 -3.13 -19.55
N THR A 291 -27.11 -1.88 -19.86
CA THR A 291 -27.44 -0.88 -18.84
C THR A 291 -28.72 -1.28 -18.09
N SER A 292 -29.74 -1.81 -18.77
CA SER A 292 -30.96 -2.29 -18.10
C SER A 292 -30.73 -3.52 -17.21
N LEU A 293 -29.78 -4.40 -17.56
CA LEU A 293 -29.40 -5.53 -16.69
C LEU A 293 -28.71 -5.04 -15.42
N MET A 294 -27.83 -4.05 -15.54
CA MET A 294 -27.16 -3.45 -14.38
C MET A 294 -28.16 -2.73 -13.47
N ASP A 295 -29.11 -1.96 -14.03
CA ASP A 295 -30.15 -1.27 -13.27
C ASP A 295 -31.05 -2.26 -12.50
N ALA A 296 -31.30 -3.43 -13.06
CA ALA A 296 -32.07 -4.49 -12.38
C ALA A 296 -31.26 -5.13 -11.24
N ALA A 297 -29.94 -5.27 -11.37
CA ALA A 297 -29.08 -5.81 -10.32
C ALA A 297 -28.92 -4.85 -9.13
N ASP A 298 -28.92 -3.54 -9.37
CA ASP A 298 -28.82 -2.50 -8.35
C ASP A 298 -30.10 -2.37 -7.46
N GLN A 299 -31.19 -3.06 -7.81
CA GLN A 299 -32.48 -3.04 -7.07
C GLN A 299 -32.62 -4.20 -6.07
N PHE A 300 -31.65 -5.11 -6.00
CA PHE A 300 -31.64 -6.26 -5.06
C PHE A 300 -30.48 -6.16 -4.09
#